data_f60bc4c7c0f4918d035cde044a66f6d9
#
_entry.id   f60bc4c7c0f4918d035cde044a66f6d9
#
_cell.length_a   1.000
_cell.length_b   1.000
_cell.length_c   1.000
_cell.angle_alpha   90.00
_cell.angle_beta   90.00
_cell.angle_gamma   90.00
#
_symmetry.space_group_name_H-M   'P 1'
#
loop_
_entity.id
_entity.type
_entity.pdbx_description
1 polymer ?
#
loop_
_entity_poly.entity_id
_entity_poly.type
_entity_poly.pdbx_seq_one_letter_code
_entity_poly.pdbx_strand_id
1 'polypeptide(L)'
;RGDNVQYFFSYGADRLSTFSQFDIQSNVLSVRRNFNLDENFFSFFNLEDPVFSPNINLLRVVLNREEILRSGRISLDYSGQLDDGSSMLFSYYRDEKIFKSGRQKNGRINGISFGQSYVWPGSQALYGYKIMLENYRANAGYEFYENYGIEFSYSQPLLDNWQFSSKYSYQDKSHDEDYPLFGARHDQGETLRFNLLKPMGACWSLNLGLIFNDSRSTINIYKRRANNFSAQVNYQCFK
;
A
#
# COMPACT_ATOMS: atom_id res chain seq x y z
N ARG A 1 -8.28 -25.42 -14.24
CA ARG A 1 -7.65 -24.31 -13.50
C ARG A 1 -8.42 -24.16 -12.20
N GLY A 2 -7.79 -24.39 -11.04
CA GLY A 2 -8.47 -24.40 -9.74
C GLY A 2 -8.42 -23.02 -9.08
N ASP A 3 -9.50 -22.70 -8.36
CA ASP A 3 -9.54 -21.52 -7.49
C ASP A 3 -8.41 -21.60 -6.45
N ASN A 4 -7.67 -20.52 -6.27
CA ASN A 4 -6.59 -20.47 -5.30
C ASN A 4 -6.97 -19.53 -4.13
N VAL A 5 -6.96 -20.07 -2.92
CA VAL A 5 -7.17 -19.30 -1.68
C VAL A 5 -5.83 -19.09 -1.02
N GLN A 6 -5.47 -17.83 -0.79
CA GLN A 6 -4.23 -17.44 -0.13
C GLN A 6 -4.53 -16.84 1.25
N TYR A 7 -3.83 -17.35 2.26
CA TYR A 7 -3.84 -16.81 3.61
C TYR A 7 -2.50 -16.17 3.89
N PHE A 8 -2.52 -14.97 4.41
CA PHE A 8 -1.32 -14.27 4.79
C PHE A 8 -1.48 -13.71 6.20
N PHE A 9 -0.50 -13.99 7.05
CA PHE A 9 -0.39 -13.38 8.37
C PHE A 9 0.96 -12.70 8.49
N SER A 10 0.99 -11.44 8.93
CA SER A 10 2.22 -10.77 9.28
C SER A 10 2.13 -10.15 10.66
N TYR A 11 3.25 -10.21 11.36
CA TYR A 11 3.48 -9.50 12.60
C TYR A 11 4.68 -8.58 12.39
N GLY A 12 4.50 -7.29 12.67
CA GLY A 12 5.57 -6.30 12.68
C GLY A 12 5.69 -5.70 14.05
N ALA A 13 6.92 -5.49 14.51
CA ALA A 13 7.21 -4.78 15.75
C ALA A 13 8.41 -3.86 15.51
N ASP A 14 8.19 -2.56 15.70
CA ASP A 14 9.24 -1.55 15.68
C ASP A 14 9.52 -1.12 17.12
N ARG A 15 10.75 -1.41 17.57
CA ARG A 15 11.21 -1.02 18.89
C ARG A 15 12.27 0.07 18.76
N LEU A 16 11.95 1.26 19.24
CA LEU A 16 12.90 2.36 19.28
C LEU A 16 13.78 2.23 20.53
N SER A 17 15.03 1.84 20.36
CA SER A 17 15.98 1.60 21.46
C SER A 17 16.21 2.82 22.37
N THR A 18 16.02 4.04 21.83
CA THR A 18 16.22 5.31 22.56
C THR A 18 14.96 5.78 23.29
N PHE A 19 13.76 5.29 22.87
CA PHE A 19 12.46 5.67 23.42
C PHE A 19 11.56 4.45 23.54
N SER A 20 11.77 3.62 24.56
CA SER A 20 10.97 2.41 24.82
C SER A 20 9.46 2.68 24.96
N GLN A 21 9.09 3.92 25.24
CA GLN A 21 7.70 4.37 25.31
C GLN A 21 7.00 4.47 23.92
N PHE A 22 7.70 4.18 22.82
CA PHE A 22 7.16 4.21 21.47
C PHE A 22 7.25 2.87 20.77
N ASP A 23 7.19 1.77 21.52
CA ASP A 23 7.10 0.43 20.93
C ASP A 23 5.80 0.29 20.12
N ILE A 24 5.92 0.16 18.81
CA ILE A 24 4.79 -0.03 17.88
C ILE A 24 4.76 -1.48 17.46
N GLN A 25 3.59 -2.11 17.56
CA GLN A 25 3.33 -3.45 17.05
C GLN A 25 2.18 -3.43 16.06
N SER A 26 2.34 -4.13 14.97
CA SER A 26 1.29 -4.31 13.97
C SER A 26 1.02 -5.78 13.70
N ASN A 27 -0.27 -6.13 13.61
CA ASN A 27 -0.71 -7.46 13.22
C ASN A 27 -1.61 -7.31 11.99
N VAL A 28 -1.33 -8.04 10.95
CA VAL A 28 -2.14 -8.07 9.73
C VAL A 28 -2.56 -9.50 9.46
N LEU A 29 -3.85 -9.70 9.27
CA LEU A 29 -4.42 -10.94 8.72
C LEU A 29 -5.05 -10.61 7.37
N SER A 30 -4.65 -11.34 6.34
CA SER A 30 -5.18 -11.17 4.99
C SER A 30 -5.66 -12.50 4.43
N VAL A 31 -6.85 -12.48 3.81
CA VAL A 31 -7.41 -13.62 3.10
C VAL A 31 -7.78 -13.14 1.70
N ARG A 32 -7.24 -13.82 0.69
CA ARG A 32 -7.49 -13.53 -0.73
C ARG A 32 -7.93 -14.81 -1.44
N ARG A 33 -8.92 -14.69 -2.31
CA ARG A 33 -9.30 -15.76 -3.22
C ARG A 33 -9.25 -15.25 -4.66
N ASN A 34 -8.63 -16.04 -5.54
CA ASN A 34 -8.53 -15.70 -6.96
C ASN A 34 -9.51 -16.55 -7.75
N PHE A 35 -10.29 -15.93 -8.61
CA PHE A 35 -11.20 -16.54 -9.56
C PHE A 35 -10.71 -16.21 -10.97
N ASN A 36 -10.37 -17.22 -11.75
CA ASN A 36 -10.11 -17.05 -13.16
C ASN A 36 -11.47 -16.85 -13.86
N LEU A 37 -11.61 -15.77 -14.59
CA LEU A 37 -12.82 -15.44 -15.30
C LEU A 37 -12.71 -15.80 -16.79
N ASP A 38 -13.85 -15.87 -17.44
CA ASP A 38 -13.90 -16.00 -18.91
C ASP A 38 -13.46 -14.67 -19.56
N GLU A 39 -12.72 -14.70 -20.66
CA GLU A 39 -12.20 -13.51 -21.37
C GLU A 39 -13.31 -12.52 -21.73
N ASN A 40 -14.54 -13.01 -21.90
CA ASN A 40 -15.72 -12.18 -22.21
C ASN A 40 -16.37 -11.52 -20.97
N PHE A 41 -15.94 -11.82 -19.75
CA PHE A 41 -16.66 -11.39 -18.54
C PHE A 41 -16.69 -9.86 -18.36
N PHE A 42 -15.63 -9.15 -18.77
CA PHE A 42 -15.58 -7.70 -18.89
C PHE A 42 -14.92 -7.32 -20.22
N SER A 43 -15.62 -7.59 -21.33
CA SER A 43 -15.11 -7.36 -22.68
C SER A 43 -14.65 -5.91 -22.94
N PHE A 44 -15.07 -4.95 -22.11
CA PHE A 44 -14.66 -3.55 -22.21
C PHE A 44 -13.13 -3.36 -22.07
N PHE A 45 -12.44 -4.20 -21.30
CA PHE A 45 -11.00 -4.07 -21.06
C PHE A 45 -10.14 -4.96 -21.96
N ASN A 46 -10.74 -5.86 -22.73
CA ASN A 46 -10.03 -6.81 -23.62
C ASN A 46 -8.81 -7.45 -22.94
N LEU A 47 -9.01 -8.06 -21.76
CA LEU A 47 -7.96 -8.68 -20.97
C LEU A 47 -7.83 -10.16 -21.28
N GLU A 48 -6.60 -10.59 -21.48
CA GLU A 48 -6.22 -12.00 -21.50
C GLU A 48 -6.08 -12.53 -20.07
N ASP A 49 -6.49 -13.77 -19.83
CA ASP A 49 -6.43 -14.45 -18.53
C ASP A 49 -6.96 -13.59 -17.35
N PRO A 50 -8.17 -13.01 -17.42
CA PRO A 50 -8.66 -12.11 -16.39
C PRO A 50 -8.89 -12.82 -15.06
N VAL A 51 -8.44 -12.17 -13.97
CA VAL A 51 -8.56 -12.67 -12.60
C VAL A 51 -9.33 -11.68 -11.74
N PHE A 52 -10.37 -12.17 -11.07
CA PHE A 52 -11.09 -11.43 -10.04
C PHE A 52 -10.65 -11.90 -8.65
N SER A 53 -10.28 -10.99 -7.78
CA SER A 53 -9.68 -11.31 -6.49
C SER A 53 -10.32 -10.49 -5.36
N PRO A 54 -11.37 -11.00 -4.71
CA PRO A 54 -11.81 -10.45 -3.44
C PRO A 54 -10.76 -10.71 -2.36
N ASN A 55 -10.53 -9.68 -1.53
CA ASN A 55 -9.55 -9.74 -0.46
C ASN A 55 -10.09 -9.04 0.80
N ILE A 56 -9.82 -9.63 1.96
CA ILE A 56 -10.14 -9.09 3.28
C ILE A 56 -8.83 -8.93 4.05
N ASN A 57 -8.59 -7.72 4.56
CA ASN A 57 -7.44 -7.42 5.39
C ASN A 57 -7.90 -6.86 6.73
N LEU A 58 -7.41 -7.43 7.80
CA LEU A 58 -7.61 -6.95 9.16
C LEU A 58 -6.26 -6.47 9.70
N LEU A 59 -6.22 -5.22 10.16
CA LEU A 59 -5.05 -4.61 10.76
C LEU A 59 -5.35 -4.23 12.20
N ARG A 60 -4.40 -4.51 13.09
CA ARG A 60 -4.39 -4.01 14.46
C ARG A 60 -3.05 -3.36 14.74
N VAL A 61 -3.06 -2.14 15.29
CA VAL A 61 -1.86 -1.42 15.69
C VAL A 61 -1.92 -1.16 17.20
N VAL A 62 -0.83 -1.49 17.88
CA VAL A 62 -0.65 -1.34 19.31
C VAL A 62 0.57 -0.44 19.56
N LEU A 63 0.42 0.55 20.42
CA LEU A 63 1.51 1.41 20.90
C LEU A 63 1.60 1.25 22.41
N ASN A 64 2.78 0.90 22.93
CA ASN A 64 3.01 0.71 24.38
C ASN A 64 2.02 -0.24 25.04
N ARG A 65 1.71 -1.37 24.41
CA ARG A 65 0.72 -2.36 24.83
C ARG A 65 -0.75 -1.89 24.75
N GLU A 66 -1.00 -0.64 24.35
CA GLU A 66 -2.34 -0.14 24.14
C GLU A 66 -2.70 -0.18 22.65
N GLU A 67 -3.86 -0.72 22.35
CA GLU A 67 -4.38 -0.69 20.99
C GLU A 67 -4.76 0.75 20.62
N ILE A 68 -4.20 1.25 19.51
CA ILE A 68 -4.45 2.61 19.03
C ILE A 68 -5.34 2.62 17.79
N LEU A 69 -5.30 1.56 16.98
CA LEU A 69 -6.03 1.47 15.72
C LEU A 69 -6.43 0.02 15.41
N ARG A 70 -7.67 -0.16 14.99
CA ARG A 70 -8.12 -1.31 14.19
C ARG A 70 -8.57 -0.83 12.82
N SER A 71 -8.31 -1.65 11.81
CA SER A 71 -8.81 -1.39 10.46
C SER A 71 -9.27 -2.71 9.84
N GLY A 72 -10.39 -2.65 9.13
CA GLY A 72 -10.92 -3.74 8.33
C GLY A 72 -11.12 -3.27 6.89
N ARG A 73 -10.34 -3.82 5.94
CA ARG A 73 -10.45 -3.50 4.52
C ARG A 73 -10.99 -4.68 3.74
N ILE A 74 -11.97 -4.40 2.91
CA ILE A 74 -12.42 -5.29 1.84
C ILE A 74 -11.97 -4.67 0.54
N SER A 75 -11.33 -5.44 -0.33
CA SER A 75 -11.00 -5.02 -1.70
C SER A 75 -11.49 -6.02 -2.72
N LEU A 76 -11.80 -5.51 -3.90
CA LEU A 76 -12.17 -6.25 -5.10
C LEU A 76 -11.18 -5.85 -6.18
N ASP A 77 -10.29 -6.77 -6.53
CA ASP A 77 -9.27 -6.55 -7.53
C ASP A 77 -9.65 -7.28 -8.83
N TYR A 78 -9.53 -6.61 -9.96
CA TYR A 78 -9.68 -7.17 -11.28
C TYR A 78 -8.41 -6.90 -12.08
N SER A 79 -7.78 -7.95 -12.58
CA SER A 79 -6.49 -7.87 -13.25
C SER A 79 -6.41 -8.85 -14.43
N GLY A 80 -5.52 -8.58 -15.37
CA GLY A 80 -5.24 -9.42 -16.51
C GLY A 80 -4.14 -8.82 -17.37
N GLN A 81 -3.82 -9.48 -18.48
CA GLN A 81 -2.88 -8.98 -19.46
C GLN A 81 -3.62 -8.30 -20.60
N LEU A 82 -3.00 -7.28 -21.18
CA LEU A 82 -3.44 -6.63 -22.41
C LEU A 82 -2.69 -7.22 -23.62
N ASP A 83 -3.24 -7.05 -24.81
CA ASP A 83 -2.67 -7.57 -26.06
C ASP A 83 -1.22 -7.14 -26.33
N ASP A 84 -0.79 -6.01 -25.74
CA ASP A 84 0.59 -5.51 -25.81
C ASP A 84 1.55 -6.19 -24.80
N GLY A 85 1.06 -7.17 -24.04
CA GLY A 85 1.80 -7.89 -23.00
C GLY A 85 1.95 -7.11 -21.68
N SER A 86 1.33 -5.94 -21.57
CA SER A 86 1.26 -5.22 -20.29
C SER A 86 0.21 -5.84 -19.36
N SER A 87 0.38 -5.65 -18.05
CA SER A 87 -0.58 -6.10 -17.05
C SER A 87 -1.38 -4.91 -16.53
N MET A 88 -2.68 -5.09 -16.40
CA MET A 88 -3.60 -4.10 -15.85
C MET A 88 -4.14 -4.57 -14.50
N LEU A 89 -4.36 -3.62 -13.58
CA LEU A 89 -5.02 -3.84 -12.30
C LEU A 89 -6.02 -2.72 -12.05
N PHE A 90 -7.27 -3.08 -11.86
CA PHE A 90 -8.31 -2.21 -11.32
C PHE A 90 -8.69 -2.70 -9.92
N SER A 91 -8.80 -1.79 -8.95
CA SER A 91 -9.20 -2.13 -7.59
C SER A 91 -10.25 -1.17 -7.07
N TYR A 92 -11.27 -1.73 -6.43
CA TYR A 92 -12.16 -1.00 -5.53
C TYR A 92 -11.92 -1.49 -4.10
N TYR A 93 -11.90 -0.61 -3.12
CA TYR A 93 -11.77 -0.99 -1.73
C TYR A 93 -12.56 -0.10 -0.79
N ARG A 94 -12.93 -0.71 0.33
CA ARG A 94 -13.54 -0.05 1.46
C ARG A 94 -12.79 -0.45 2.73
N ASP A 95 -12.37 0.55 3.50
CA ASP A 95 -11.60 0.38 4.73
C ASP A 95 -12.32 1.10 5.87
N GLU A 96 -12.62 0.40 6.95
CA GLU A 96 -13.15 0.97 8.17
C GLU A 96 -12.05 1.10 9.20
N LYS A 97 -11.86 2.31 9.74
CA LYS A 97 -10.84 2.64 10.74
C LYS A 97 -11.47 3.00 12.07
N ILE A 98 -11.02 2.35 13.14
CA ILE A 98 -11.47 2.58 14.50
C ILE A 98 -10.24 2.94 15.35
N PHE A 99 -10.18 4.18 15.80
CA PHE A 99 -9.15 4.68 16.71
C PHE A 99 -9.67 4.57 18.15
N LYS A 100 -8.88 4.02 19.05
CA LYS A 100 -9.25 3.89 20.46
C LYS A 100 -9.27 5.25 21.16
N SER A 101 -8.25 6.08 20.89
CA SER A 101 -8.18 7.48 21.25
C SER A 101 -8.42 8.33 20.01
N GLY A 102 -9.24 9.37 20.12
CA GLY A 102 -9.57 10.22 18.97
C GLY A 102 -10.72 9.66 18.11
N ARG A 103 -11.85 9.35 18.74
CA ARG A 103 -13.07 8.82 18.07
C ARG A 103 -13.57 9.70 16.93
N GLN A 104 -13.21 10.98 16.91
CA GLN A 104 -13.49 11.91 15.80
C GLN A 104 -12.84 11.44 14.47
N LYS A 105 -11.74 10.67 14.55
CA LYS A 105 -11.04 10.07 13.39
C LYS A 105 -11.60 8.72 12.96
N ASN A 106 -12.55 8.14 13.71
CA ASN A 106 -13.18 6.91 13.26
C ASN A 106 -13.95 7.17 11.98
N GLY A 107 -13.82 6.29 11.02
CA GLY A 107 -14.46 6.54 9.74
C GLY A 107 -14.17 5.48 8.70
N ARG A 108 -14.57 5.80 7.49
CA ARG A 108 -14.55 4.90 6.35
C ARG A 108 -13.84 5.56 5.17
N ILE A 109 -12.93 4.81 4.57
CA ILE A 109 -12.35 5.14 3.27
C ILE A 109 -13.06 4.30 2.21
N ASN A 110 -13.51 4.93 1.13
CA ASN A 110 -13.81 4.24 -0.12
C ASN A 110 -12.78 4.71 -1.14
N GLY A 111 -12.23 3.77 -1.90
CA GLY A 111 -11.21 4.10 -2.89
C GLY A 111 -11.34 3.25 -4.14
N ILE A 112 -10.90 3.82 -5.24
CA ILE A 112 -10.69 3.14 -6.49
C ILE A 112 -9.25 3.38 -6.93
N SER A 113 -8.66 2.40 -7.59
CA SER A 113 -7.37 2.58 -8.22
C SER A 113 -7.27 1.84 -9.53
N PHE A 114 -6.53 2.42 -10.43
CA PHE A 114 -6.16 1.84 -11.71
C PHE A 114 -4.64 1.84 -11.82
N GLY A 115 -4.06 0.73 -12.26
CA GLY A 115 -2.62 0.61 -12.50
C GLY A 115 -2.34 -0.22 -13.73
N GLN A 116 -1.21 0.06 -14.35
CA GLN A 116 -0.68 -0.72 -15.46
C GLN A 116 0.81 -0.92 -15.26
N SER A 117 1.30 -2.08 -15.64
CA SER A 117 2.73 -2.38 -15.63
C SER A 117 3.11 -3.14 -16.88
N TYR A 118 4.32 -2.93 -17.35
CA TYR A 118 4.87 -3.60 -18.52
C TYR A 118 6.34 -3.92 -18.33
N VAL A 119 6.79 -4.98 -19.01
CA VAL A 119 8.17 -5.41 -19.02
C VAL A 119 8.85 -4.79 -20.23
N TRP A 120 9.96 -4.05 -20.03
CA TRP A 120 10.71 -3.48 -21.15
C TRP A 120 11.40 -4.59 -21.95
N PRO A 121 11.14 -4.68 -23.26
CA PRO A 121 11.74 -5.71 -24.10
C PRO A 121 13.27 -5.70 -24.01
N GLY A 122 13.87 -6.87 -23.76
CA GLY A 122 15.32 -7.07 -23.73
C GLY A 122 16.02 -6.73 -22.40
N SER A 123 15.39 -6.06 -21.44
CA SER A 123 16.04 -5.69 -20.17
C SER A 123 15.48 -6.39 -18.94
N GLN A 124 14.35 -7.11 -19.05
CA GLN A 124 13.58 -7.65 -17.92
C GLN A 124 13.17 -6.59 -16.87
N ALA A 125 13.33 -5.32 -17.22
CA ALA A 125 12.91 -4.24 -16.35
C ALA A 125 11.39 -4.10 -16.36
N LEU A 126 10.80 -4.01 -15.19
CA LEU A 126 9.36 -3.80 -14.98
C LEU A 126 9.12 -2.34 -14.63
N TYR A 127 8.25 -1.69 -15.38
CA TYR A 127 7.75 -0.34 -15.12
C TYR A 127 6.27 -0.41 -14.79
N GLY A 128 5.82 0.44 -13.89
CA GLY A 128 4.40 0.53 -13.58
C GLY A 128 4.00 1.91 -13.14
N TYR A 129 2.73 2.21 -13.32
CA TYR A 129 2.08 3.36 -12.72
C TYR A 129 0.76 2.95 -12.09
N LYS A 130 0.30 3.73 -11.12
CA LYS A 130 -0.98 3.56 -10.45
C LYS A 130 -1.57 4.93 -10.13
N ILE A 131 -2.85 5.10 -10.43
CA ILE A 131 -3.65 6.27 -10.04
C ILE A 131 -4.64 5.80 -8.99
N MET A 132 -4.90 6.63 -7.99
CA MET A 132 -5.77 6.31 -6.86
C MET A 132 -6.64 7.52 -6.51
N LEU A 133 -7.92 7.24 -6.27
CA LEU A 133 -8.89 8.19 -5.76
C LEU A 133 -9.49 7.62 -4.48
N GLU A 134 -9.48 8.38 -3.42
CA GLU A 134 -10.04 7.99 -2.12
C GLU A 134 -10.94 9.08 -1.57
N ASN A 135 -11.97 8.68 -0.88
CA ASN A 135 -12.83 9.54 -0.08
C ASN A 135 -12.87 8.99 1.34
N TYR A 136 -12.47 9.80 2.31
CA TYR A 136 -12.54 9.46 3.72
C TYR A 136 -13.66 10.21 4.40
N ARG A 137 -14.57 9.48 5.03
CA ARG A 137 -15.66 9.99 5.85
C ARG A 137 -15.45 9.57 7.30
N ALA A 138 -15.05 10.53 8.14
CA ALA A 138 -14.80 10.35 9.56
C ALA A 138 -16.03 10.73 10.40
N ASN A 139 -15.97 10.56 11.73
CA ASN A 139 -17.02 11.03 12.63
C ASN A 139 -17.04 12.56 12.77
N ALA A 140 -15.87 13.22 12.60
CA ALA A 140 -15.79 14.67 12.57
C ALA A 140 -15.57 15.17 11.14
N GLY A 141 -16.35 16.16 10.70
CA GLY A 141 -16.33 16.67 9.34
C GLY A 141 -14.97 17.23 8.92
N TYR A 142 -14.25 17.90 9.83
CA TYR A 142 -12.92 18.43 9.57
C TYR A 142 -11.84 17.37 9.31
N GLU A 143 -12.10 16.09 9.58
CA GLU A 143 -11.26 14.95 9.21
C GLU A 143 -11.69 14.31 7.88
N PHE A 144 -12.79 14.76 7.25
CA PHE A 144 -13.18 14.34 5.91
C PHE A 144 -12.16 14.83 4.90
N TYR A 145 -11.78 13.96 3.95
CA TYR A 145 -10.94 14.39 2.85
C TYR A 145 -11.20 13.59 1.58
N GLU A 146 -10.91 14.22 0.47
CA GLU A 146 -10.68 13.58 -0.81
C GLU A 146 -9.16 13.50 -1.06
N ASN A 147 -8.71 12.37 -1.56
CA ASN A 147 -7.30 12.09 -1.83
C ASN A 147 -7.10 11.65 -3.28
N TYR A 148 -6.22 12.32 -3.96
CA TYR A 148 -5.72 11.93 -5.27
C TYR A 148 -4.29 11.42 -5.10
N GLY A 149 -4.01 10.24 -5.66
CA GLY A 149 -2.68 9.64 -5.57
C GLY A 149 -2.18 9.18 -6.93
N ILE A 150 -0.89 9.33 -7.15
CA ILE A 150 -0.19 8.72 -8.27
C ILE A 150 1.06 8.01 -7.76
N GLU A 151 1.36 6.87 -8.35
CA GLU A 151 2.50 6.05 -8.01
C GLU A 151 3.20 5.61 -9.29
N PHE A 152 4.53 5.68 -9.29
CA PHE A 152 5.40 5.13 -10.32
C PHE A 152 6.30 4.08 -9.67
N SER A 153 6.47 2.95 -10.33
CA SER A 153 7.32 1.87 -9.89
C SER A 153 8.26 1.44 -10.99
N TYR A 154 9.44 1.04 -10.57
CA TYR A 154 10.46 0.46 -11.42
C TYR A 154 11.11 -0.71 -10.69
N SER A 155 11.36 -1.81 -11.39
CA SER A 155 12.09 -2.95 -10.85
C SER A 155 12.93 -3.58 -11.94
N GLN A 156 14.16 -3.95 -11.60
CA GLN A 156 15.11 -4.57 -12.53
C GLN A 156 15.97 -5.61 -11.81
N PRO A 157 16.13 -6.82 -12.39
CA PRO A 157 17.18 -7.73 -11.96
C PRO A 157 18.56 -7.12 -12.29
N LEU A 158 19.49 -7.25 -11.36
CA LEU A 158 20.90 -6.84 -11.48
C LEU A 158 21.80 -8.07 -11.53
N LEU A 159 23.11 -7.84 -11.70
CA LEU A 159 24.11 -8.91 -11.63
C LEU A 159 24.09 -9.60 -10.26
N ASP A 160 24.57 -10.84 -10.20
CA ASP A 160 24.68 -11.65 -8.97
C ASP A 160 23.35 -11.86 -8.22
N ASN A 161 22.25 -11.99 -8.95
CA ASN A 161 20.90 -12.20 -8.41
C ASN A 161 20.39 -11.06 -7.51
N TRP A 162 20.95 -9.87 -7.56
CA TRP A 162 20.35 -8.71 -6.95
C TRP A 162 19.13 -8.26 -7.74
N GLN A 163 18.12 -7.77 -7.03
CA GLN A 163 16.98 -7.08 -7.61
C GLN A 163 16.92 -5.66 -7.05
N PHE A 164 16.95 -4.69 -7.93
CA PHE A 164 16.69 -3.30 -7.59
C PHE A 164 15.22 -2.98 -7.80
N SER A 165 14.62 -2.22 -6.90
CA SER A 165 13.32 -1.60 -7.12
C SER A 165 13.28 -0.18 -6.59
N SER A 166 12.54 0.68 -7.27
CA SER A 166 12.22 2.03 -6.82
C SER A 166 10.73 2.30 -6.97
N LYS A 167 10.22 3.15 -6.09
CA LYS A 167 8.82 3.54 -6.07
C LYS A 167 8.71 4.99 -5.65
N TYR A 168 8.10 5.80 -6.50
CA TYR A 168 7.70 7.16 -6.18
C TYR A 168 6.19 7.21 -6.01
N SER A 169 5.71 7.86 -4.95
CA SER A 169 4.29 8.11 -4.76
C SER A 169 4.06 9.57 -4.36
N TYR A 170 3.04 10.16 -4.95
CA TYR A 170 2.52 11.48 -4.60
C TYR A 170 1.06 11.35 -4.18
N GLN A 171 0.67 12.08 -3.15
CA GLN A 171 -0.70 12.17 -2.66
C GLN A 171 -1.06 13.63 -2.40
N ASP A 172 -2.28 13.97 -2.73
CA ASP A 172 -2.88 15.28 -2.50
C ASP A 172 -4.23 15.10 -1.80
N LYS A 173 -4.35 15.64 -0.57
CA LYS A 173 -5.52 15.51 0.28
C LYS A 173 -6.15 16.87 0.54
N SER A 174 -7.36 17.04 0.08
CA SER A 174 -8.18 18.21 0.34
C SER A 174 -9.21 17.87 1.41
N HIS A 175 -9.25 18.64 2.50
CA HIS A 175 -10.21 18.45 3.58
C HIS A 175 -11.47 19.29 3.34
N ASP A 176 -12.65 18.71 3.61
CA ASP A 176 -13.95 19.32 3.27
C ASP A 176 -14.29 20.49 4.19
N GLU A 177 -13.87 20.44 5.47
CA GLU A 177 -14.20 21.44 6.47
C GLU A 177 -12.93 22.03 7.12
N ASP A 178 -13.07 23.24 7.64
CA ASP A 178 -12.02 23.91 8.38
C ASP A 178 -11.64 23.13 9.64
N TYR A 179 -10.35 22.94 9.83
CA TYR A 179 -9.82 22.31 11.03
C TYR A 179 -9.95 23.28 12.22
N PRO A 180 -10.49 22.83 13.37
CA PRO A 180 -10.71 23.71 14.51
C PRO A 180 -9.45 24.51 14.89
N LEU A 181 -9.56 25.81 15.03
CA LEU A 181 -8.50 26.77 15.38
C LEU A 181 -7.45 27.01 14.28
N PHE A 182 -7.40 26.25 13.18
CA PHE A 182 -6.35 26.35 12.17
C PHE A 182 -6.85 26.68 10.76
N GLY A 183 -8.17 26.60 10.51
CA GLY A 183 -8.76 26.88 9.19
C GLY A 183 -8.60 25.72 8.20
N ALA A 184 -8.65 26.06 6.91
CA ALA A 184 -8.63 25.10 5.81
C ALA A 184 -7.36 24.23 5.82
N ARG A 185 -7.55 22.91 5.70
CA ARG A 185 -6.46 21.94 5.67
C ARG A 185 -6.31 21.33 4.29
N HIS A 186 -5.07 21.37 3.80
CA HIS A 186 -4.64 20.73 2.58
C HIS A 186 -3.29 20.07 2.81
N ASP A 187 -3.20 18.78 2.52
CA ASP A 187 -2.01 17.97 2.79
C ASP A 187 -1.47 17.39 1.48
N GLN A 188 -0.19 17.55 1.24
CA GLN A 188 0.54 16.92 0.13
C GLN A 188 1.61 16.01 0.67
N GLY A 189 1.74 14.82 0.12
CA GLY A 189 2.72 13.84 0.53
C GLY A 189 3.51 13.28 -0.64
N GLU A 190 4.82 13.25 -0.51
CA GLU A 190 5.73 12.60 -1.45
C GLU A 190 6.50 11.51 -0.72
N THR A 191 6.61 10.34 -1.36
CA THR A 191 7.43 9.25 -0.84
C THR A 191 8.27 8.67 -1.99
N LEU A 192 9.57 8.59 -1.75
CA LEU A 192 10.50 7.90 -2.64
C LEU A 192 11.12 6.73 -1.89
N ARG A 193 11.01 5.54 -2.46
CA ARG A 193 11.54 4.29 -1.87
C ARG A 193 12.52 3.65 -2.86
N PHE A 194 13.61 3.13 -2.30
CA PHE A 194 14.56 2.28 -3.01
C PHE A 194 14.77 1.00 -2.22
N ASN A 195 14.77 -0.12 -2.90
CA ASN A 195 15.08 -1.41 -2.30
C ASN A 195 16.11 -2.16 -3.15
N LEU A 196 17.02 -2.83 -2.45
CA LEU A 196 17.91 -3.84 -3.01
C LEU A 196 17.62 -5.16 -2.30
N LEU A 197 17.19 -6.16 -3.06
CA LEU A 197 16.92 -7.51 -2.58
C LEU A 197 17.98 -8.46 -3.12
N LYS A 198 18.56 -9.28 -2.26
CA LYS A 198 19.47 -10.37 -2.64
C LYS A 198 18.98 -11.68 -2.06
N PRO A 199 18.55 -12.65 -2.86
CA PRO A 199 18.39 -14.03 -2.41
C PRO A 199 19.76 -14.62 -2.01
N MET A 200 19.82 -15.28 -0.86
CA MET A 200 21.02 -15.92 -0.32
C MET A 200 20.73 -17.41 -0.11
N GLY A 201 20.82 -18.20 -1.17
CA GLY A 201 20.43 -19.61 -1.16
C GLY A 201 18.91 -19.82 -1.22
N ALA A 202 18.44 -21.00 -0.80
CA ALA A 202 17.05 -21.43 -1.02
C ALA A 202 16.04 -20.75 -0.07
N CYS A 203 16.48 -20.25 1.09
CA CYS A 203 15.57 -19.83 2.16
C CYS A 203 15.84 -18.43 2.71
N TRP A 204 16.99 -17.84 2.41
CA TRP A 204 17.39 -16.56 2.99
C TRP A 204 17.35 -15.44 1.95
N SER A 205 17.01 -14.25 2.39
CA SER A 205 17.18 -13.04 1.57
C SER A 205 17.62 -11.85 2.43
N LEU A 206 18.46 -11.01 1.85
CA LEU A 206 18.84 -9.71 2.37
C LEU A 206 18.04 -8.63 1.65
N ASN A 207 17.39 -7.75 2.40
CA ASN A 207 16.68 -6.59 1.87
C ASN A 207 17.25 -5.31 2.49
N LEU A 208 17.73 -4.40 1.64
CA LEU A 208 18.22 -3.08 2.03
C LEU A 208 17.24 -2.04 1.47
N GLY A 209 16.72 -1.17 2.33
CA GLY A 209 15.72 -0.19 1.98
C GLY A 209 16.11 1.24 2.36
N LEU A 210 15.80 2.19 1.49
CA LEU A 210 15.87 3.63 1.74
C LEU A 210 14.49 4.23 1.46
N ILE A 211 13.98 5.04 2.38
CA ILE A 211 12.69 5.72 2.25
C ILE A 211 12.87 7.19 2.58
N PHE A 212 12.47 8.04 1.65
CA PHE A 212 12.39 9.49 1.81
C PHE A 212 10.92 9.90 1.81
N ASN A 213 10.48 10.55 2.88
CA ASN A 213 9.11 11.05 3.01
C ASN A 213 9.15 12.56 3.21
N ASP A 214 8.36 13.30 2.44
CA ASP A 214 8.09 14.72 2.63
C ASP A 214 6.57 14.94 2.66
N SER A 215 6.05 15.42 3.78
CA SER A 215 4.64 15.78 3.95
C SER A 215 4.52 17.26 4.21
N ARG A 216 3.83 17.95 3.33
CA ARG A 216 3.52 19.39 3.41
C ARG A 216 2.05 19.52 3.79
N SER A 217 1.75 20.50 4.62
CA SER A 217 0.38 20.81 5.03
C SER A 217 0.22 22.33 5.16
N THR A 218 -0.98 22.81 4.95
CA THR A 218 -1.33 24.21 5.32
C THR A 218 -1.24 24.42 6.84
N ILE A 219 -1.43 23.34 7.62
CA ILE A 219 -1.32 23.36 9.08
C ILE A 219 0.05 22.82 9.51
N ASN A 220 0.86 23.64 10.18
CA ASN A 220 2.27 23.36 10.48
C ASN A 220 2.52 22.06 11.26
N ILE A 221 1.62 21.68 12.19
CA ILE A 221 1.77 20.47 13.01
C ILE A 221 1.71 19.17 12.19
N TYR A 222 1.20 19.21 10.95
CA TYR A 222 1.12 18.07 10.04
C TYR A 222 2.28 18.01 9.04
N LYS A 223 3.14 19.03 9.03
CA LYS A 223 4.37 19.01 8.20
C LYS A 223 5.36 18.01 8.79
N ARG A 224 5.85 17.12 7.94
CA ARG A 224 6.81 16.10 8.38
C ARG A 224 7.81 15.80 7.26
N ARG A 225 9.06 15.72 7.62
CA ARG A 225 10.12 15.16 6.77
C ARG A 225 10.82 14.04 7.50
N ALA A 226 10.97 12.89 6.86
CA ALA A 226 11.63 11.74 7.47
C ALA A 226 12.38 10.93 6.41
N ASN A 227 13.60 10.51 6.74
CA ASN A 227 14.41 9.62 5.93
C ASN A 227 14.69 8.37 6.78
N ASN A 228 14.40 7.20 6.23
CA ASN A 228 14.59 5.93 6.93
C ASN A 228 15.51 5.02 6.11
N PHE A 229 16.43 4.37 6.79
CA PHE A 229 17.21 3.25 6.26
C PHE A 229 16.79 1.97 6.97
N SER A 230 16.66 0.87 6.24
CA SER A 230 16.38 -0.44 6.79
C SER A 230 17.30 -1.50 6.18
N ALA A 231 17.71 -2.45 7.00
CA ALA A 231 18.40 -3.66 6.58
C ALA A 231 17.70 -4.85 7.24
N GLN A 232 17.22 -5.80 6.46
CA GLN A 232 16.46 -6.95 6.94
C GLN A 232 17.00 -8.23 6.33
N VAL A 233 17.16 -9.25 7.17
CA VAL A 233 17.43 -10.61 6.72
C VAL A 233 16.16 -11.42 6.93
N ASN A 234 15.63 -12.00 5.86
CA ASN A 234 14.42 -12.79 5.89
C ASN A 234 14.76 -14.27 5.70
N TYR A 235 14.07 -15.12 6.44
CA TYR A 235 14.13 -16.56 6.28
C TYR A 235 12.75 -17.08 5.84
N GLN A 236 12.67 -17.68 4.67
CA GLN A 236 11.44 -18.23 4.14
C GLN A 236 11.75 -19.44 3.26
N CYS A 237 11.47 -20.64 3.76
CA CYS A 237 11.58 -21.87 2.99
C CYS A 237 10.21 -22.32 2.49
N PHE A 238 10.06 -22.43 1.19
CA PHE A 238 8.93 -23.15 0.60
C PHE A 238 9.35 -24.62 0.44
N LYS A 239 8.58 -25.52 1.01
CA LYS A 239 8.69 -26.97 0.76
C LYS A 239 7.79 -27.33 -0.39
#